data_54f9d4253d724f5acd72b53a38bbf915
#
_entry.id   54f9d4253d724f5acd72b53a38bbf915
#
_cell.length_a   1.000
_cell.length_b   1.000
_cell.length_c   1.000
_cell.angle_alpha   90.00
_cell.angle_beta   90.00
_cell.angle_gamma   90.00
#
_symmetry.space_group_name_H-M   'P 1'
#
loop_
_entity.id
_entity.type
_entity.pdbx_description
1 polymer ?
#
loop_
_entity_poly.entity_id
_entity_poly.type
_entity_poly.pdbx_seq_one_letter_code
_entity_poly.pdbx_strand_id
1 'polypeptide(L)'
;MYNLTSKVLLRTVAAVVFGTTTACAFSAQAGECPADKRMPNARKPVDFKAVGVTDTTLGAIDLGKEQAKIAGRELRFRKLVIEPGGIVPWHSHDDRPALIYVAEGEIHEYASNCAAPIVHKAGDIRPETQGTAHWWKNLGEKTVVLFVGDVRRDPKDHNM
;
A
#
# COMPACT_ATOMS: atom_id res chain seq x y z
N MET A 1 75.18 29.86 41.77
CA MET A 1 73.97 29.14 42.37
C MET A 1 72.76 29.65 41.62
N TYR A 2 72.29 28.91 40.64
CA TYR A 2 71.10 29.27 39.87
C TYR A 2 69.99 28.30 40.19
N ASN A 3 68.89 28.83 40.72
CA ASN A 3 67.73 28.09 41.13
C ASN A 3 66.73 28.12 39.96
N LEU A 4 66.54 27.00 39.24
CA LEU A 4 65.53 26.85 38.21
C LEU A 4 64.24 26.28 38.85
N THR A 5 63.23 27.11 38.94
CA THR A 5 61.86 26.72 39.27
C THR A 5 61.13 26.31 37.99
N SER A 6 60.91 25.01 37.79
CA SER A 6 60.06 24.47 36.72
C SER A 6 58.58 24.72 37.00
N LYS A 7 57.93 25.54 36.19
CA LYS A 7 56.47 25.69 36.16
C LYS A 7 55.85 24.58 35.30
N VAL A 8 55.19 23.63 35.91
CA VAL A 8 54.39 22.61 35.24
C VAL A 8 53.08 23.24 34.81
N LEU A 9 52.85 23.35 33.51
CA LEU A 9 51.62 23.86 32.90
C LEU A 9 50.66 22.69 32.75
N LEU A 10 49.65 22.64 33.59
CA LEU A 10 48.57 21.64 33.51
C LEU A 10 47.59 22.05 32.38
N ARG A 11 47.64 21.33 31.26
CA ARG A 11 46.66 21.48 30.16
C ARG A 11 45.44 20.62 30.42
N THR A 12 44.35 21.25 30.79
CA THR A 12 43.01 20.61 30.84
C THR A 12 42.49 20.38 29.43
N VAL A 13 42.38 19.13 29.02
CA VAL A 13 41.73 18.74 27.78
C VAL A 13 40.24 18.57 28.09
N ALA A 14 39.41 19.46 27.65
CA ALA A 14 37.96 19.32 27.70
C ALA A 14 37.50 18.38 26.55
N ALA A 15 37.08 17.17 26.93
CA ALA A 15 36.47 16.24 26.01
C ALA A 15 35.01 16.65 25.72
N VAL A 16 34.75 17.15 24.52
CA VAL A 16 33.41 17.45 24.03
C VAL A 16 32.82 16.12 23.55
N VAL A 17 31.90 15.55 24.30
CA VAL A 17 31.12 14.36 23.91
C VAL A 17 30.01 14.84 22.98
N PHE A 18 30.20 14.66 21.67
CA PHE A 18 29.09 14.78 20.70
C PHE A 18 28.14 13.60 20.86
N GLY A 19 27.04 13.78 21.56
CA GLY A 19 25.93 12.83 21.59
C GLY A 19 25.25 12.80 20.19
N THR A 20 25.51 11.76 19.42
CA THR A 20 24.74 11.48 18.18
C THR A 20 23.38 10.94 18.58
N THR A 21 22.36 11.81 18.59
CA THR A 21 20.95 11.37 18.61
C THR A 21 20.63 10.68 17.29
N THR A 22 20.65 9.36 17.27
CA THR A 22 20.13 8.57 16.14
C THR A 22 18.62 8.78 16.11
N ALA A 23 18.15 9.71 15.27
CA ALA A 23 16.73 9.79 14.95
C ALA A 23 16.37 8.51 14.18
N CYS A 24 15.65 7.58 14.82
CA CYS A 24 14.97 6.50 14.11
C CYS A 24 13.92 7.14 13.21
N ALA A 25 14.27 7.35 11.94
CA ALA A 25 13.31 7.64 10.90
C ALA A 25 12.44 6.40 10.75
N PHE A 26 11.22 6.42 11.31
CA PHE A 26 10.20 5.47 10.94
C PHE A 26 9.86 5.76 9.47
N SER A 27 10.39 4.94 8.57
CA SER A 27 9.90 4.90 7.20
C SER A 27 8.43 4.52 7.30
N ALA A 28 7.52 5.46 7.07
CA ALA A 28 6.15 5.12 6.75
C ALA A 28 6.23 4.25 5.50
N GLN A 29 6.01 2.95 5.64
CA GLN A 29 5.98 2.03 4.51
C GLN A 29 4.78 2.45 3.67
N ALA A 30 5.04 3.07 2.52
CA ALA A 30 4.01 3.43 1.56
C ALA A 30 3.24 2.16 1.18
N GLY A 31 1.90 2.25 1.17
CA GLY A 31 1.05 1.12 0.80
C GLY A 31 0.66 0.16 1.94
N GLU A 32 0.98 0.45 3.21
CA GLU A 32 0.52 -0.37 4.34
C GLU A 32 -0.25 0.43 5.40
N CYS A 33 -1.17 -0.26 6.08
CA CYS A 33 -1.84 0.31 7.24
C CYS A 33 -0.83 0.55 8.38
N PRO A 34 -0.74 1.76 8.94
CA PRO A 34 0.09 2.01 10.11
C PRO A 34 -0.25 1.05 11.25
N ALA A 35 0.76 0.54 11.96
CA ALA A 35 0.59 -0.49 12.98
C ALA A 35 -0.40 -0.09 14.09
N ASP A 36 -0.39 1.19 14.49
CA ASP A 36 -1.29 1.76 15.50
C ASP A 36 -2.72 2.01 15.00
N LYS A 37 -2.97 1.85 13.69
CA LYS A 37 -4.27 2.00 13.03
C LYS A 37 -4.90 0.68 12.58
N ARG A 38 -4.18 -0.43 12.76
CA ARG A 38 -4.69 -1.77 12.43
C ARG A 38 -5.71 -2.19 13.48
N MET A 39 -6.95 -2.43 13.06
CA MET A 39 -8.02 -2.95 13.91
C MET A 39 -9.10 -3.65 13.09
N PRO A 40 -9.68 -4.74 13.59
CA PRO A 40 -10.79 -5.41 12.93
C PRO A 40 -12.00 -4.47 12.79
N ASN A 41 -12.69 -4.53 11.65
CA ASN A 41 -13.91 -3.76 11.41
C ASN A 41 -13.75 -2.23 11.60
N ALA A 42 -12.56 -1.71 11.33
CA ALA A 42 -12.27 -0.28 11.39
C ALA A 42 -13.19 0.54 10.47
N ARG A 43 -13.61 -0.06 9.35
CA ARG A 43 -14.55 0.53 8.39
C ARG A 43 -15.64 -0.45 8.05
N LYS A 44 -16.82 0.07 7.80
CA LYS A 44 -17.98 -0.70 7.35
C LYS A 44 -18.22 -0.49 5.87
N PRO A 45 -18.94 -1.41 5.20
CA PRO A 45 -19.36 -1.24 3.82
C PRO A 45 -20.00 0.12 3.60
N VAL A 46 -19.67 0.73 2.48
CA VAL A 46 -20.26 1.98 1.98
C VAL A 46 -20.83 1.72 0.59
N ASP A 47 -22.02 2.26 0.33
CA ASP A 47 -22.68 2.09 -0.97
C ASP A 47 -22.24 3.20 -1.93
N PHE A 48 -20.97 3.19 -2.29
CA PHE A 48 -20.46 4.02 -3.37
C PHE A 48 -20.58 3.28 -4.70
N LYS A 49 -21.03 3.99 -5.72
CA LYS A 49 -20.95 3.51 -7.11
C LYS A 49 -19.59 3.85 -7.69
N ALA A 50 -19.18 3.11 -8.72
CA ALA A 50 -18.00 3.46 -9.50
C ALA A 50 -18.18 4.84 -10.14
N VAL A 51 -17.17 5.69 -9.98
CA VAL A 51 -17.13 7.03 -10.58
C VAL A 51 -15.77 7.23 -11.23
N GLY A 52 -15.75 7.62 -12.48
CA GLY A 52 -14.50 7.94 -13.20
C GLY A 52 -13.52 6.76 -13.24
N VAL A 53 -14.01 5.52 -13.31
CA VAL A 53 -13.20 4.30 -13.39
C VAL A 53 -13.48 3.59 -14.70
N THR A 54 -12.42 3.32 -15.46
CA THR A 54 -12.44 2.42 -16.61
C THR A 54 -11.69 1.15 -16.24
N ASP A 55 -12.37 -0.01 -16.28
CA ASP A 55 -11.79 -1.32 -16.02
C ASP A 55 -11.73 -2.13 -17.31
N THR A 56 -10.54 -2.56 -17.70
CA THR A 56 -10.30 -3.29 -18.96
C THR A 56 -9.58 -4.60 -18.64
N THR A 57 -10.21 -5.73 -18.90
CA THR A 57 -9.55 -7.04 -18.86
C THR A 57 -8.57 -7.14 -20.03
N LEU A 58 -7.29 -7.35 -19.73
CA LEU A 58 -6.22 -7.49 -20.71
C LEU A 58 -5.97 -8.96 -21.10
N GLY A 59 -6.27 -9.88 -20.20
CA GLY A 59 -6.15 -11.32 -20.43
C GLY A 59 -6.72 -12.12 -19.27
N ALA A 60 -7.07 -13.38 -19.57
CA ALA A 60 -7.59 -14.32 -18.57
C ALA A 60 -7.24 -15.76 -18.93
N ILE A 61 -7.04 -16.61 -17.90
CA ILE A 61 -6.70 -18.02 -18.02
C ILE A 61 -7.66 -18.83 -17.15
N ASP A 62 -8.37 -19.78 -17.75
CA ASP A 62 -9.21 -20.75 -17.03
C ASP A 62 -8.32 -21.77 -16.31
N LEU A 63 -8.16 -21.62 -15.00
CA LEU A 63 -7.27 -22.46 -14.20
C LEU A 63 -7.74 -23.93 -14.10
N GLY A 64 -9.00 -24.19 -14.40
CA GLY A 64 -9.54 -25.56 -14.48
C GLY A 64 -8.99 -26.36 -15.67
N LYS A 65 -8.58 -25.67 -16.74
CA LYS A 65 -7.99 -26.31 -17.92
C LYS A 65 -6.47 -26.49 -17.82
N GLU A 66 -5.85 -25.77 -16.87
CA GLU A 66 -4.42 -25.83 -16.67
C GLU A 66 -3.98 -27.04 -15.83
N GLN A 67 -2.69 -27.32 -15.77
CA GLN A 67 -2.10 -28.38 -14.95
C GLN A 67 -2.47 -28.28 -13.46
N ALA A 68 -2.68 -27.08 -12.97
CA ALA A 68 -3.09 -26.79 -11.59
C ALA A 68 -4.49 -27.33 -11.26
N LYS A 69 -5.35 -27.58 -12.27
CA LYS A 69 -6.71 -28.14 -12.12
C LYS A 69 -7.57 -27.42 -11.07
N ILE A 70 -7.49 -26.11 -10.99
CA ILE A 70 -8.28 -25.31 -10.05
C ILE A 70 -9.63 -25.01 -10.70
N ALA A 71 -10.57 -25.92 -10.55
CA ALA A 71 -11.87 -25.84 -11.20
C ALA A 71 -12.68 -24.60 -10.74
N GLY A 72 -13.39 -23.98 -11.69
CA GLY A 72 -14.23 -22.81 -11.42
C GLY A 72 -13.47 -21.54 -11.02
N ARG A 73 -12.19 -21.47 -11.37
CA ARG A 73 -11.36 -20.28 -11.14
C ARG A 73 -10.71 -19.80 -12.43
N GLU A 74 -10.63 -18.49 -12.55
CA GLU A 74 -9.95 -17.79 -13.64
C GLU A 74 -8.89 -16.85 -13.07
N LEU A 75 -7.66 -16.95 -13.56
CA LEU A 75 -6.64 -15.92 -13.36
C LEU A 75 -6.88 -14.82 -14.39
N ARG A 76 -7.21 -13.62 -13.91
CA ARG A 76 -7.44 -12.45 -14.76
C ARG A 76 -6.35 -11.41 -14.55
N PHE A 77 -5.97 -10.74 -15.61
CA PHE A 77 -5.13 -9.55 -15.58
C PHE A 77 -5.87 -8.38 -16.22
N ARG A 78 -5.94 -7.25 -15.52
CA ARG A 78 -6.71 -6.09 -15.94
C ARG A 78 -6.00 -4.77 -15.65
N LYS A 79 -6.40 -3.73 -16.38
CA LYS A 79 -5.97 -2.35 -16.18
C LYS A 79 -7.17 -1.53 -15.70
N LEU A 80 -7.00 -0.81 -14.59
CA LEU A 80 -7.92 0.22 -14.14
C LEU A 80 -7.31 1.60 -14.41
N VAL A 81 -8.12 2.49 -14.95
CA VAL A 81 -7.81 3.91 -15.11
C VAL A 81 -8.79 4.67 -14.26
N ILE A 82 -8.29 5.46 -13.30
CA ILE A 82 -9.11 6.14 -12.28
C ILE A 82 -8.84 7.64 -12.39
N GLU A 83 -9.84 8.36 -12.91
CA GLU A 83 -9.78 9.80 -13.10
C GLU A 83 -9.70 10.56 -11.77
N PRO A 84 -9.29 11.85 -11.76
CA PRO A 84 -9.37 12.69 -10.57
C PRO A 84 -10.75 12.66 -9.94
N GLY A 85 -10.82 12.44 -8.62
CA GLY A 85 -12.06 12.23 -7.88
C GLY A 85 -12.71 10.86 -8.05
N GLY A 86 -12.13 9.98 -8.88
CA GLY A 86 -12.65 8.66 -9.19
C GLY A 86 -12.73 7.75 -7.96
N ILE A 87 -13.73 6.86 -7.95
CA ILE A 87 -14.03 5.95 -6.85
C ILE A 87 -14.14 4.52 -7.37
N VAL A 88 -13.32 3.62 -6.82
CA VAL A 88 -13.51 2.17 -6.92
C VAL A 88 -14.42 1.76 -5.76
N PRO A 89 -15.59 1.16 -6.00
CA PRO A 89 -16.59 0.85 -4.97
C PRO A 89 -16.07 -0.10 -3.90
N TRP A 90 -16.80 -0.17 -2.79
CA TRP A 90 -16.55 -1.19 -1.76
C TRP A 90 -16.70 -2.60 -2.34
N HIS A 91 -15.69 -3.43 -2.13
CA HIS A 91 -15.67 -4.84 -2.51
C HIS A 91 -14.82 -5.66 -1.54
N SER A 92 -14.99 -7.00 -1.56
CA SER A 92 -14.27 -7.94 -0.71
C SER A 92 -13.30 -8.80 -1.53
N HIS A 93 -12.21 -9.18 -0.87
CA HIS A 93 -11.22 -10.13 -1.40
C HIS A 93 -11.30 -11.52 -0.74
N ASP A 94 -12.36 -11.83 0.00
CA ASP A 94 -12.53 -13.11 0.69
C ASP A 94 -12.46 -14.32 -0.25
N ASP A 95 -12.99 -14.17 -1.46
CA ASP A 95 -13.00 -15.23 -2.48
C ASP A 95 -12.25 -14.83 -3.77
N ARG A 96 -11.62 -13.67 -3.77
CA ARG A 96 -10.93 -13.11 -4.93
C ARG A 96 -9.58 -12.49 -4.54
N PRO A 97 -8.57 -13.31 -4.22
CA PRO A 97 -7.24 -12.79 -3.95
C PRO A 97 -6.70 -12.03 -5.16
N ALA A 98 -5.98 -10.95 -4.90
CA ALA A 98 -5.43 -10.08 -5.93
C ALA A 98 -4.05 -9.54 -5.59
N LEU A 99 -3.30 -9.19 -6.61
CA LEU A 99 -2.12 -8.34 -6.54
C LEU A 99 -2.41 -7.08 -7.34
N ILE A 100 -2.29 -5.93 -6.69
CA ILE A 100 -2.52 -4.62 -7.31
C ILE A 100 -1.17 -3.92 -7.41
N TYR A 101 -0.79 -3.53 -8.63
CA TYR A 101 0.39 -2.71 -8.90
C TYR A 101 -0.05 -1.31 -9.30
N VAL A 102 0.43 -0.29 -8.60
CA VAL A 102 0.22 1.11 -8.97
C VAL A 102 1.25 1.49 -10.01
N ALA A 103 0.82 1.61 -11.26
CA ALA A 103 1.70 1.97 -12.37
C ALA A 103 1.94 3.49 -12.44
N GLU A 104 0.88 4.28 -12.19
CA GLU A 104 0.93 5.74 -12.27
C GLU A 104 0.06 6.38 -11.19
N GLY A 105 0.51 7.52 -10.65
CA GLY A 105 -0.23 8.36 -9.73
C GLY A 105 -0.14 7.93 -8.26
N GLU A 106 -1.11 8.42 -7.49
CA GLU A 106 -1.27 8.14 -6.07
C GLU A 106 -2.75 7.93 -5.78
N ILE A 107 -3.10 6.91 -4.99
CA ILE A 107 -4.48 6.57 -4.66
C ILE A 107 -4.62 6.21 -3.18
N HIS A 108 -5.78 6.51 -2.61
CA HIS A 108 -6.10 6.23 -1.22
C HIS A 108 -7.02 5.02 -1.09
N GLU A 109 -6.57 4.00 -0.35
CA GLU A 109 -7.35 2.85 0.05
C GLU A 109 -8.01 3.08 1.41
N TYR A 110 -9.26 2.66 1.53
CA TYR A 110 -10.05 2.69 2.77
C TYR A 110 -10.44 1.27 3.15
N ALA A 111 -9.50 0.56 3.79
CA ALA A 111 -9.63 -0.86 4.12
C ALA A 111 -10.44 -1.12 5.39
N SER A 112 -11.18 -2.24 5.41
CA SER A 112 -12.01 -2.70 6.54
C SER A 112 -11.22 -2.90 7.83
N ASN A 113 -9.93 -3.16 7.73
CA ASN A 113 -9.03 -3.47 8.85
C ASN A 113 -8.06 -2.33 9.18
N CYS A 114 -8.29 -1.11 8.64
CA CYS A 114 -7.44 0.05 8.88
C CYS A 114 -8.25 1.31 9.20
N ALA A 115 -8.00 1.91 10.35
CA ALA A 115 -8.69 3.14 10.77
C ALA A 115 -8.24 4.39 10.00
N ALA A 116 -7.02 4.38 9.45
CA ALA A 116 -6.51 5.44 8.59
C ALA A 116 -6.65 5.08 7.11
N PRO A 117 -6.73 6.05 6.20
CA PRO A 117 -6.50 5.78 4.78
C PRO A 117 -5.08 5.28 4.56
N ILE A 118 -4.92 4.32 3.64
CA ILE A 118 -3.62 3.83 3.20
C ILE A 118 -3.31 4.49 1.86
N VAL A 119 -2.15 5.11 1.75
CA VAL A 119 -1.73 5.79 0.52
C VAL A 119 -0.82 4.87 -0.27
N HIS A 120 -1.19 4.63 -1.53
CA HIS A 120 -0.40 3.87 -2.48
C HIS A 120 0.10 4.78 -3.59
N LYS A 121 1.37 4.61 -4.00
CA LYS A 121 2.06 5.43 -5.00
C LYS A 121 2.58 4.57 -6.15
N ALA A 122 2.89 5.19 -7.25
CA ALA A 122 3.52 4.52 -8.38
C ALA A 122 4.75 3.71 -7.93
N GLY A 123 4.78 2.42 -8.30
CA GLY A 123 5.76 1.43 -7.88
C GLY A 123 5.30 0.53 -6.73
N ASP A 124 4.26 0.87 -5.98
CA ASP A 124 3.77 0.04 -4.88
C ASP A 124 3.03 -1.19 -5.40
N ILE A 125 3.18 -2.30 -4.66
CA ILE A 125 2.40 -3.52 -4.86
C ILE A 125 1.57 -3.76 -3.60
N ARG A 126 0.27 -3.94 -3.77
CA ARG A 126 -0.66 -4.27 -2.71
C ARG A 126 -1.20 -5.69 -2.88
N PRO A 127 -0.85 -6.66 -2.01
CA PRO A 127 -1.52 -7.94 -1.92
C PRO A 127 -2.89 -7.77 -1.24
N GLU A 128 -3.93 -8.30 -1.86
CA GLU A 128 -5.28 -8.37 -1.32
C GLU A 128 -5.68 -9.80 -1.07
N THR A 129 -6.00 -10.11 0.18
CA THR A 129 -6.23 -11.48 0.64
C THR A 129 -7.54 -11.58 1.40
N GLN A 130 -7.90 -12.82 1.76
CA GLN A 130 -9.06 -13.10 2.62
C GLN A 130 -9.05 -12.20 3.88
N GLY A 131 -10.24 -11.72 4.26
CA GLY A 131 -10.44 -10.82 5.40
C GLY A 131 -10.22 -9.35 5.06
N THR A 132 -9.93 -9.01 3.79
CA THR A 132 -9.83 -7.63 3.33
C THR A 132 -11.05 -7.26 2.50
N ALA A 133 -11.69 -6.17 2.88
CA ALA A 133 -12.67 -5.47 2.06
C ALA A 133 -12.35 -3.98 2.08
N HIS A 134 -12.56 -3.29 0.98
CA HIS A 134 -12.16 -1.90 0.85
C HIS A 134 -12.86 -1.17 -0.29
N TRP A 135 -12.63 0.13 -0.35
CA TRP A 135 -12.89 1.00 -1.49
C TRP A 135 -11.69 1.92 -1.69
N TRP A 136 -11.56 2.48 -2.91
CA TRP A 136 -10.43 3.33 -3.24
C TRP A 136 -10.91 4.66 -3.81
N LYS A 137 -10.11 5.72 -3.60
CA LYS A 137 -10.39 7.05 -4.13
C LYS A 137 -9.13 7.73 -4.63
N ASN A 138 -9.20 8.26 -5.84
CA ASN A 138 -8.21 9.19 -6.35
C ASN A 138 -8.52 10.60 -5.81
N LEU A 139 -7.74 11.07 -4.85
CA LEU A 139 -7.84 12.42 -4.28
C LEU A 139 -6.95 13.44 -5.00
N GLY A 140 -6.10 12.98 -5.93
CA GLY A 140 -5.18 13.82 -6.68
C GLY A 140 -5.82 14.47 -7.90
N GLU A 141 -5.02 15.28 -8.59
CA GLU A 141 -5.40 15.98 -9.82
C GLU A 141 -5.00 15.22 -11.10
N LYS A 142 -4.29 14.12 -10.96
CA LYS A 142 -3.83 13.28 -12.07
C LYS A 142 -4.55 11.94 -12.06
N THR A 143 -4.72 11.38 -13.25
CA THR A 143 -5.21 10.01 -13.43
C THR A 143 -4.29 9.01 -12.75
N VAL A 144 -4.88 7.99 -12.13
CA VAL A 144 -4.18 6.84 -11.54
C VAL A 144 -4.35 5.64 -12.47
N VAL A 145 -3.27 4.89 -12.66
CA VAL A 145 -3.29 3.64 -13.43
C VAL A 145 -2.88 2.49 -12.53
N LEU A 146 -3.76 1.48 -12.42
CA LEU A 146 -3.49 0.24 -11.71
C LEU A 146 -3.47 -0.93 -12.68
N PHE A 147 -2.54 -1.87 -12.45
CA PHE A 147 -2.62 -3.22 -13.01
C PHE A 147 -2.97 -4.20 -11.90
N VAL A 148 -3.93 -5.07 -12.17
CA VAL A 148 -4.46 -6.00 -11.17
C VAL A 148 -4.46 -7.41 -11.75
N GLY A 149 -3.74 -8.31 -11.06
CA GLY A 149 -3.87 -9.76 -11.26
C GLY A 149 -4.77 -10.31 -10.16
N ASP A 150 -5.89 -10.95 -10.52
CA ASP A 150 -6.80 -11.54 -9.55
C ASP A 150 -7.23 -12.96 -9.95
N VAL A 151 -7.61 -13.76 -8.96
CA VAL A 151 -8.22 -15.08 -9.17
C VAL A 151 -9.69 -14.98 -8.80
N ARG A 152 -10.55 -14.97 -9.80
CA ARG A 152 -12.01 -14.85 -9.61
C ARG A 152 -12.72 -16.18 -9.90
N ARG A 153 -13.91 -16.34 -9.33
CA ARG A 153 -14.75 -17.51 -9.54
C ARG A 153 -15.70 -17.35 -10.73
N ASP A 154 -16.39 -16.25 -10.80
CA ASP A 154 -17.38 -15.97 -11.83
C ASP A 154 -16.87 -14.92 -12.83
N PRO A 155 -16.75 -15.27 -14.14
CA PRO A 155 -16.43 -14.27 -15.17
C PRO A 155 -17.42 -13.09 -15.26
N LYS A 156 -18.64 -13.27 -14.75
CA LYS A 156 -19.67 -12.23 -14.67
C LYS A 156 -19.61 -11.40 -13.39
N ASP A 157 -18.75 -11.76 -12.44
CA ASP A 157 -18.51 -10.95 -11.25
C ASP A 157 -17.82 -9.64 -11.66
N HIS A 158 -18.60 -8.59 -11.73
CA HIS A 158 -18.16 -7.23 -12.05
C HIS A 158 -17.81 -6.42 -10.79
N ASN A 159 -17.85 -7.02 -9.60
CA ASN A 159 -17.38 -6.37 -8.41
C ASN A 159 -15.87 -6.12 -8.54
N MET A 160 -15.55 -4.84 -8.60
CA MET A 160 -14.18 -4.36 -8.74
C MET A 160 -13.42 -4.55 -7.43
#